data_3c574dad248280055e29c880f11b2a9d
#
_entry.id   3c574dad248280055e29c880f11b2a9d
#
_cell.length_a   1.000
_cell.length_b   1.000
_cell.length_c   1.000
_cell.angle_alpha   90.00
_cell.angle_beta   90.00
_cell.angle_gamma   90.00
#
_symmetry.space_group_name_H-M   'P 1'
#
loop_
_entity.id
_entity.type
_entity.pdbx_description
1 polymer ?
#
loop_
_entity_poly.entity_id
_entity_poly.type
_entity_poly.pdbx_seq_one_letter_code
_entity_poly.pdbx_strand_id
1 'polypeptide(L)'
;MNFENKTAVITGGSRGIGLAIAKKLAEGGANIAILYVGDESEGKNAVEELKQYGTKVEQYFCDVSDFEASKKVVDTVIDDFGGVDFLINNAGITRDKLVLNMDEKDFDAVINVNLKGTFNMIKHTYKHFMKKRSGRIVSTSSIVGLIGNAGQAN
;
A
#
# COMPACT_ATOMS: atom_id res chain seq x y z
N MET A 1 -12.37 12.03 -13.10
CA MET A 1 -10.94 12.36 -12.95
C MET A 1 -10.23 11.62 -14.05
N ASN A 2 -9.23 12.23 -14.69
CA ASN A 2 -8.43 11.54 -15.71
C ASN A 2 -7.04 11.23 -15.16
N PHE A 3 -6.68 9.94 -15.10
CA PHE A 3 -5.40 9.42 -14.65
C PHE A 3 -4.70 8.59 -15.75
N GLU A 4 -5.08 8.78 -17.01
CA GLU A 4 -4.46 8.10 -18.14
C GLU A 4 -2.93 8.23 -18.12
N ASN A 5 -2.23 7.12 -18.40
CA ASN A 5 -0.78 7.04 -18.37
C ASN A 5 -0.15 7.32 -17.00
N LYS A 6 -0.92 7.27 -15.91
CA LYS A 6 -0.43 7.34 -14.54
C LYS A 6 -0.35 5.94 -13.92
N THR A 7 0.62 5.73 -13.06
CA THR A 7 0.79 4.47 -12.34
C THR A 7 0.63 4.70 -10.85
N ALA A 8 -0.24 3.91 -10.23
CA ALA A 8 -0.47 3.90 -8.79
C ALA A 8 0.06 2.62 -8.14
N VAL A 9 0.87 2.78 -7.11
CA VAL A 9 1.27 1.70 -6.20
C VAL A 9 0.36 1.75 -4.99
N ILE A 10 -0.28 0.62 -4.65
CA ILE A 10 -1.24 0.54 -3.55
C ILE A 10 -0.85 -0.60 -2.61
N THR A 11 -0.39 -0.28 -1.42
CA THR A 11 -0.07 -1.29 -0.42
C THR A 11 -1.35 -1.83 0.23
N GLY A 12 -1.44 -3.14 0.42
CA GLY A 12 -2.68 -3.79 0.85
C GLY A 12 -3.83 -3.60 -0.14
N GLY A 13 -3.50 -3.59 -1.45
CA GLY A 13 -4.44 -3.30 -2.54
C GLY A 13 -5.31 -4.49 -2.98
N SER A 14 -5.11 -5.69 -2.44
CA SER A 14 -5.82 -6.91 -2.86
C SER A 14 -7.26 -7.01 -2.35
N ARG A 15 -7.63 -6.26 -1.32
CA ARG A 15 -8.96 -6.31 -0.70
C ARG A 15 -9.36 -5.02 0.01
N GLY A 16 -10.61 -4.96 0.47
CA GLY A 16 -11.14 -3.90 1.32
C GLY A 16 -10.92 -2.49 0.76
N ILE A 17 -10.43 -1.58 1.60
CA ILE A 17 -10.23 -0.17 1.27
C ILE A 17 -9.20 -0.02 0.14
N GLY A 18 -8.08 -0.77 0.19
CA GLY A 18 -7.05 -0.72 -0.85
C GLY A 18 -7.58 -1.10 -2.23
N LEU A 19 -8.38 -2.16 -2.31
CA LEU A 19 -9.01 -2.57 -3.57
C LEU A 19 -10.03 -1.54 -4.07
N ALA A 20 -10.81 -0.94 -3.17
CA ALA A 20 -11.75 0.11 -3.55
C ALA A 20 -11.03 1.35 -4.11
N ILE A 21 -9.88 1.72 -3.55
CA ILE A 21 -9.02 2.78 -4.08
C ILE A 21 -8.48 2.38 -5.45
N ALA A 22 -8.00 1.13 -5.60
CA ALA A 22 -7.48 0.62 -6.87
C ALA A 22 -8.54 0.71 -7.98
N LYS A 23 -9.79 0.28 -7.70
CA LYS A 23 -10.92 0.40 -8.63
C LYS A 23 -11.16 1.84 -9.06
N LYS A 24 -11.19 2.76 -8.11
CA LYS A 24 -11.47 4.18 -8.40
C LYS A 24 -10.38 4.84 -9.24
N LEU A 25 -9.12 4.47 -9.03
CA LEU A 25 -8.00 4.94 -9.82
C LEU A 25 -8.00 4.29 -11.22
N ALA A 26 -8.26 2.98 -11.33
CA ALA A 26 -8.37 2.26 -12.60
C ALA A 26 -9.54 2.77 -13.45
N GLU A 27 -10.71 3.05 -12.85
CA GLU A 27 -11.84 3.70 -13.49
C GLU A 27 -11.46 5.07 -14.10
N GLY A 28 -10.52 5.77 -13.47
CA GLY A 28 -9.96 7.02 -14.00
C GLY A 28 -8.85 6.83 -15.03
N GLY A 29 -8.51 5.59 -15.42
CA GLY A 29 -7.50 5.28 -16.43
C GLY A 29 -6.09 5.04 -15.89
N ALA A 30 -5.90 4.95 -14.56
CA ALA A 30 -4.58 4.66 -13.99
C ALA A 30 -4.19 3.18 -14.16
N ASN A 31 -2.92 2.94 -14.40
CA ASN A 31 -2.30 1.64 -14.24
C ASN A 31 -2.13 1.33 -12.74
N ILE A 32 -2.30 0.08 -12.33
CA ILE A 32 -2.35 -0.30 -10.92
C ILE A 32 -1.31 -1.38 -10.59
N ALA A 33 -0.44 -1.09 -9.65
CA ALA A 33 0.43 -2.05 -9.00
C ALA A 33 -0.11 -2.35 -7.59
N ILE A 34 -0.65 -3.55 -7.39
CA ILE A 34 -1.18 -4.02 -6.11
C ILE A 34 -0.07 -4.67 -5.32
N LEU A 35 0.24 -4.18 -4.12
CA LEU A 35 1.10 -4.88 -3.18
C LEU A 35 0.22 -5.61 -2.16
N TYR A 36 0.51 -6.89 -1.96
CA TYR A 36 -0.23 -7.76 -1.05
C TYR A 36 0.70 -8.61 -0.19
N VAL A 37 0.16 -9.14 0.90
CA VAL A 37 0.80 -10.14 1.76
C VAL A 37 -0.25 -11.21 2.10
N GLY A 38 0.18 -12.46 2.26
CA GLY A 38 -0.71 -13.59 2.55
C GLY A 38 -1.06 -14.39 1.31
N ASP A 39 -2.34 -14.68 1.10
CA ASP A 39 -2.78 -15.57 0.02
C ASP A 39 -2.67 -14.90 -1.36
N GLU A 40 -1.91 -15.54 -2.25
CA GLU A 40 -1.73 -15.10 -3.63
C GLU A 40 -3.06 -15.04 -4.41
N SER A 41 -4.02 -15.87 -4.05
CA SER A 41 -5.34 -15.89 -4.71
C SER A 41 -6.09 -14.57 -4.54
N GLU A 42 -5.96 -13.89 -3.39
CA GLU A 42 -6.57 -12.57 -3.18
C GLU A 42 -6.03 -11.53 -4.17
N GLY A 43 -4.72 -11.54 -4.40
CA GLY A 43 -4.10 -10.65 -5.37
C GLY A 43 -4.54 -10.96 -6.80
N LYS A 44 -4.57 -12.27 -7.19
CA LYS A 44 -5.04 -12.70 -8.50
C LYS A 44 -6.49 -12.28 -8.77
N ASN A 45 -7.37 -12.48 -7.78
CA ASN A 45 -8.77 -12.09 -7.89
C ASN A 45 -8.90 -10.55 -8.05
N ALA A 46 -8.12 -9.77 -7.32
CA ALA A 46 -8.11 -8.32 -7.45
C ALA A 46 -7.65 -7.87 -8.84
N VAL A 47 -6.61 -8.52 -9.40
CA VAL A 47 -6.15 -8.24 -10.77
C VAL A 47 -7.25 -8.55 -11.78
N GLU A 48 -7.89 -9.72 -11.69
CA GLU A 48 -8.99 -10.08 -12.60
C GLU A 48 -10.16 -9.08 -12.50
N GLU A 49 -10.52 -8.67 -11.30
CA GLU A 49 -11.58 -7.70 -11.10
C GLU A 49 -11.22 -6.32 -11.71
N LEU A 50 -9.95 -5.92 -11.67
CA LEU A 50 -9.51 -4.64 -12.20
C LEU A 50 -9.29 -4.64 -13.73
N LYS A 51 -9.13 -5.78 -14.38
CA LYS A 51 -8.98 -5.88 -15.83
C LYS A 51 -10.15 -5.28 -16.63
N GLN A 52 -11.35 -5.25 -16.04
CA GLN A 52 -12.53 -4.64 -16.69
C GLN A 52 -12.34 -3.16 -17.05
N TYR A 53 -11.42 -2.46 -16.39
CA TYR A 53 -11.15 -1.04 -16.66
C TYR A 53 -10.17 -0.80 -17.81
N GLY A 54 -9.59 -1.87 -18.41
CA GLY A 54 -8.72 -1.78 -19.58
C GLY A 54 -7.34 -1.18 -19.31
N THR A 55 -6.95 -1.00 -18.04
CA THR A 55 -5.64 -0.50 -17.65
C THR A 55 -4.67 -1.65 -17.34
N LYS A 56 -3.37 -1.37 -17.33
CA LYS A 56 -2.38 -2.35 -16.88
C LYS A 56 -2.52 -2.56 -15.37
N VAL A 57 -2.68 -3.81 -14.94
CA VAL A 57 -2.79 -4.19 -13.53
C VAL A 57 -1.87 -5.36 -13.24
N GLU A 58 -1.00 -5.22 -12.24
CA GLU A 58 -0.10 -6.27 -11.78
C GLU A 58 -0.14 -6.38 -10.25
N GLN A 59 0.16 -7.57 -9.75
CA GLN A 59 0.27 -7.82 -8.33
C GLN A 59 1.71 -8.18 -7.91
N TYR A 60 2.10 -7.79 -6.72
CA TYR A 60 3.41 -8.05 -6.15
C TYR A 60 3.29 -8.47 -4.69
N PHE A 61 3.92 -9.59 -4.34
CA PHE A 61 4.03 -9.96 -2.93
C PHE A 61 5.06 -9.04 -2.25
N CYS A 62 4.64 -8.38 -1.17
CA CYS A 62 5.52 -7.51 -0.40
C CYS A 62 5.01 -7.32 1.02
N ASP A 63 5.80 -7.78 1.99
CA ASP A 63 5.66 -7.31 3.37
C ASP A 63 6.34 -5.95 3.49
N VAL A 64 5.54 -4.89 3.66
CA VAL A 64 6.04 -3.52 3.74
C VAL A 64 6.91 -3.27 4.99
N SER A 65 6.80 -4.10 6.03
CA SER A 65 7.67 -4.02 7.22
C SER A 65 9.11 -4.40 6.93
N ASP A 66 9.35 -5.18 5.87
CA ASP A 66 10.68 -5.53 5.37
C ASP A 66 11.22 -4.42 4.46
N PHE A 67 12.34 -3.81 4.89
CA PHE A 67 12.96 -2.69 4.21
C PHE A 67 13.50 -3.06 2.82
N GLU A 68 14.17 -4.21 2.70
CA GLU A 68 14.76 -4.65 1.44
C GLU A 68 13.70 -5.17 0.46
N ALA A 69 12.68 -5.89 0.95
CA ALA A 69 11.54 -6.29 0.12
C ALA A 69 10.80 -5.08 -0.43
N SER A 70 10.58 -4.04 0.39
CA SER A 70 9.98 -2.77 -0.04
C SER A 70 10.81 -2.07 -1.11
N LYS A 71 12.15 -2.08 -0.98
CA LYS A 71 13.03 -1.54 -2.02
C LYS A 71 12.88 -2.30 -3.33
N LYS A 72 13.02 -3.63 -3.25
CA LYS A 72 12.98 -4.50 -4.42
C LYS A 72 11.67 -4.34 -5.19
N VAL A 73 10.53 -4.33 -4.48
CA VAL A 73 9.22 -4.21 -5.14
C VAL A 73 9.04 -2.85 -5.80
N VAL A 74 9.50 -1.76 -5.17
CA VAL A 74 9.43 -0.42 -5.78
C VAL A 74 10.26 -0.35 -7.05
N ASP A 75 11.49 -0.87 -7.03
CA ASP A 75 12.36 -0.93 -8.20
C ASP A 75 11.69 -1.75 -9.33
N THR A 76 11.15 -2.94 -9.00
CA THR A 76 10.43 -3.79 -9.97
C THR A 76 9.23 -3.08 -10.59
N VAL A 77 8.40 -2.42 -9.79
CA VAL A 77 7.23 -1.68 -10.32
C VAL A 77 7.65 -0.53 -11.22
N ILE A 78 8.73 0.19 -10.87
CA ILE A 78 9.25 1.27 -11.72
C ILE A 78 9.68 0.70 -13.08
N ASP A 79 10.34 -0.45 -13.10
CA ASP A 79 10.80 -1.10 -14.35
C ASP A 79 9.61 -1.61 -15.16
N ASP A 80 8.65 -2.29 -14.53
CA ASP A 80 7.50 -2.90 -15.22
C ASP A 80 6.54 -1.87 -15.81
N PHE A 81 6.32 -0.75 -15.11
CA PHE A 81 5.36 0.30 -15.51
C PHE A 81 6.02 1.52 -16.15
N GLY A 82 7.35 1.58 -16.21
CA GLY A 82 8.08 2.76 -16.69
C GLY A 82 8.05 3.95 -15.71
N GLY A 83 7.58 3.74 -14.49
CA GLY A 83 7.55 4.75 -13.44
C GLY A 83 6.32 4.67 -12.54
N VAL A 84 6.34 5.47 -11.47
CA VAL A 84 5.25 5.59 -10.48
C VAL A 84 4.82 7.06 -10.39
N ASP A 85 3.53 7.33 -10.27
CA ASP A 85 2.94 8.66 -10.08
C ASP A 85 2.28 8.81 -8.72
N PHE A 86 1.66 7.73 -8.21
CA PHE A 86 0.94 7.74 -6.94
C PHE A 86 1.43 6.60 -6.05
N LEU A 87 1.73 6.91 -4.80
CA LEU A 87 1.96 5.94 -3.74
C LEU A 87 0.83 6.05 -2.73
N ILE A 88 0.06 4.96 -2.58
CA ILE A 88 -1.02 4.85 -1.61
C ILE A 88 -0.58 3.86 -0.52
N ASN A 89 -0.16 4.39 0.62
CA ASN A 89 0.14 3.61 1.81
C ASN A 89 -1.16 3.30 2.54
N ASN A 90 -1.69 2.11 2.30
CA ASN A 90 -2.93 1.64 2.88
C ASN A 90 -2.76 0.32 3.67
N ALA A 91 -1.65 -0.39 3.47
CA ALA A 91 -1.36 -1.59 4.28
C ALA A 91 -1.35 -1.25 5.77
N GLY A 92 -2.04 -2.07 6.54
CA GLY A 92 -2.10 -1.92 7.99
C GLY A 92 -2.74 -3.14 8.64
N ILE A 93 -2.39 -3.35 9.90
CA ILE A 93 -2.93 -4.41 10.75
C ILE A 93 -3.40 -3.81 12.07
N THR A 94 -4.24 -4.56 12.77
CA THR A 94 -4.61 -4.31 14.16
C THR A 94 -4.18 -5.49 15.04
N ARG A 95 -3.84 -5.21 16.30
CA ARG A 95 -3.54 -6.18 17.36
C ARG A 95 -4.12 -5.64 18.66
N ASP A 96 -5.46 -5.68 18.73
CA ASP A 96 -6.22 -5.01 19.80
C ASP A 96 -6.12 -5.79 21.09
N LYS A 97 -5.55 -5.18 22.12
CA LYS A 97 -5.48 -5.69 23.50
C LYS A 97 -5.42 -4.52 24.47
N LEU A 98 -6.04 -4.66 25.64
CA LEU A 98 -5.78 -3.70 26.73
C LEU A 98 -4.29 -3.67 27.06
N VAL A 99 -3.75 -2.51 27.43
CA VAL A 99 -2.33 -2.32 27.73
C VAL A 99 -1.78 -3.37 28.70
N LEU A 100 -2.57 -3.75 29.70
CA LEU A 100 -2.18 -4.81 30.67
C LEU A 100 -1.92 -6.17 30.02
N ASN A 101 -2.52 -6.47 28.88
CA ASN A 101 -2.45 -7.75 28.20
C ASN A 101 -1.75 -7.64 26.84
N MET A 102 -1.27 -6.46 26.48
CA MET A 102 -0.56 -6.24 25.21
C MET A 102 0.90 -6.68 25.35
N ASP A 103 1.29 -7.63 24.55
CA ASP A 103 2.67 -8.08 24.48
C ASP A 103 3.48 -7.10 23.59
N GLU A 104 4.79 -7.00 23.84
CA GLU A 104 5.73 -6.24 23.01
C GLU A 104 5.60 -6.62 21.52
N LYS A 105 5.45 -7.91 21.22
CA LYS A 105 5.26 -8.39 19.84
C LYS A 105 3.99 -7.86 19.15
N ASP A 106 2.91 -7.62 19.91
CA ASP A 106 1.67 -7.07 19.36
C ASP A 106 1.84 -5.58 19.04
N PHE A 107 2.55 -4.87 19.92
CA PHE A 107 2.92 -3.47 19.70
C PHE A 107 3.85 -3.33 18.50
N ASP A 108 4.95 -4.08 18.49
CA ASP A 108 5.94 -4.05 17.42
C ASP A 108 5.36 -4.43 16.05
N ALA A 109 4.47 -5.41 16.00
CA ALA A 109 3.84 -5.81 14.74
C ALA A 109 3.06 -4.64 14.11
N VAL A 110 2.29 -3.89 14.91
CA VAL A 110 1.53 -2.74 14.42
C VAL A 110 2.46 -1.62 14.00
N ILE A 111 3.45 -1.28 14.82
CA ILE A 111 4.45 -0.24 14.48
C ILE A 111 5.23 -0.61 13.23
N ASN A 112 5.67 -1.86 13.10
CA ASN A 112 6.45 -2.30 11.96
C ASN A 112 5.66 -2.25 10.64
N VAL A 113 4.39 -2.65 10.64
CA VAL A 113 3.58 -2.62 9.43
C VAL A 113 3.05 -1.22 9.15
N ASN A 114 2.35 -0.60 10.12
CA ASN A 114 1.59 0.62 9.87
C ASN A 114 2.47 1.87 9.76
N LEU A 115 3.51 1.98 10.61
CA LEU A 115 4.39 3.14 10.64
C LEU A 115 5.67 2.92 9.83
N LYS A 116 6.45 1.89 10.17
CA LYS A 116 7.72 1.61 9.49
C LYS A 116 7.48 1.20 8.03
N GLY A 117 6.44 0.41 7.75
CA GLY A 117 6.07 0.03 6.38
C GLY A 117 5.75 1.24 5.51
N THR A 118 4.97 2.19 6.05
CA THR A 118 4.71 3.48 5.37
C THR A 118 6.02 4.23 5.10
N PHE A 119 6.92 4.32 6.10
CA PHE A 119 8.23 4.94 5.92
C PHE A 119 9.06 4.23 4.83
N ASN A 120 9.12 2.90 4.85
CA ASN A 120 9.88 2.11 3.87
C ASN A 120 9.42 2.42 2.44
N MET A 121 8.12 2.37 2.20
CA MET A 121 7.56 2.66 0.88
C MET A 121 7.83 4.09 0.42
N ILE A 122 7.67 5.08 1.30
CA ILE A 122 8.02 6.48 1.01
C ILE A 122 9.51 6.59 0.70
N LYS A 123 10.37 6.02 1.52
CA LYS A 123 11.83 6.08 1.39
C LYS A 123 12.31 5.58 0.02
N HIS A 124 11.76 4.47 -0.45
CA HIS A 124 12.19 3.87 -1.72
C HIS A 124 11.56 4.55 -2.94
N THR A 125 10.34 5.07 -2.84
CA THR A 125 9.66 5.78 -3.93
C THR A 125 10.14 7.23 -4.07
N TYR A 126 10.56 7.87 -2.97
CA TYR A 126 10.87 9.29 -2.91
C TYR A 126 11.93 9.74 -3.93
N LYS A 127 13.01 8.95 -4.10
CA LYS A 127 14.07 9.28 -5.07
C LYS A 127 13.55 9.34 -6.51
N HIS A 128 12.63 8.45 -6.86
CA HIS A 128 11.96 8.44 -8.17
C HIS A 128 11.12 9.71 -8.36
N PHE A 129 10.29 10.06 -7.39
CA PHE A 129 9.48 11.28 -7.42
C PHE A 129 10.31 12.56 -7.53
N MET A 130 11.43 12.62 -6.79
CA MET A 130 12.37 13.75 -6.89
C MET A 130 12.96 13.90 -8.30
N LYS A 131 13.44 12.80 -8.88
CA LYS A 131 14.00 12.81 -10.25
C LYS A 131 12.96 13.23 -11.29
N LYS A 132 11.74 12.72 -11.15
CA LYS A 132 10.61 13.01 -12.02
C LYS A 132 10.03 14.41 -11.78
N ARG A 133 10.36 15.07 -10.66
CA ARG A 133 9.76 16.33 -10.16
C ARG A 133 8.23 16.27 -10.09
N SER A 134 7.68 15.09 -9.88
CA SER A 134 6.25 14.83 -9.81
C SER A 134 5.99 13.57 -9.02
N GLY A 135 4.87 13.52 -8.32
CA GLY A 135 4.37 12.38 -7.55
C GLY A 135 3.37 12.83 -6.49
N ARG A 136 2.58 11.90 -6.01
CA ARG A 136 1.67 12.11 -4.87
C ARG A 136 1.78 10.92 -3.93
N ILE A 137 1.82 11.21 -2.65
CA ILE A 137 1.82 10.22 -1.58
C ILE A 137 0.57 10.45 -0.75
N VAL A 138 -0.20 9.38 -0.57
CA VAL A 138 -1.37 9.36 0.32
C VAL A 138 -1.15 8.24 1.34
N SER A 139 -1.29 8.56 2.61
CA SER A 139 -1.18 7.56 3.68
C SER A 139 -2.49 7.48 4.44
N THR A 140 -3.03 6.27 4.54
CA THR A 140 -4.23 5.98 5.32
C THR A 140 -3.89 6.05 6.81
N SER A 141 -4.63 6.86 7.53
CA SER A 141 -4.58 6.98 8.99
C SER A 141 -5.91 6.52 9.60
N SER A 142 -6.07 6.72 10.89
CA SER A 142 -7.29 6.35 11.59
C SER A 142 -7.74 7.47 12.53
N ILE A 143 -9.04 7.60 12.67
CA ILE A 143 -9.64 8.46 13.70
C ILE A 143 -9.20 8.05 15.11
N VAL A 144 -8.94 6.76 15.31
CA VAL A 144 -8.43 6.21 16.57
C VAL A 144 -7.08 6.83 16.96
N GLY A 145 -6.23 7.18 16.00
CA GLY A 145 -4.98 7.89 16.24
C GLY A 145 -5.19 9.34 16.75
N LEU A 146 -6.39 9.90 16.59
CA LEU A 146 -6.73 11.25 17.05
C LEU A 146 -7.45 11.25 18.40
N ILE A 147 -8.40 10.33 18.59
CA ILE A 147 -9.28 10.32 19.77
C ILE A 147 -8.96 9.17 20.75
N GLY A 148 -8.12 8.21 20.35
CA GLY A 148 -7.86 7.00 21.11
C GLY A 148 -9.00 5.97 21.04
N ASN A 149 -8.71 4.73 21.40
CA ASN A 149 -9.70 3.67 21.60
C ASN A 149 -9.17 2.64 22.60
N ALA A 150 -10.06 2.13 23.45
CA ALA A 150 -9.70 1.06 24.38
C ALA A 150 -9.19 -0.16 23.61
N GLY A 151 -8.03 -0.70 24.02
CA GLY A 151 -7.40 -1.85 23.37
C GLY A 151 -6.52 -1.53 22.17
N GLN A 152 -6.36 -0.27 21.78
CA GLN A 152 -5.55 0.15 20.63
C GLN A 152 -4.44 1.13 21.01
N ALA A 153 -3.70 0.81 22.07
CA ALA A 153 -2.55 1.63 22.49
C ALA A 153 -1.40 1.64 21.46
N ASN A 154 -1.31 0.58 20.65
CA ASN A 154 -0.36 0.42 19.56
C ASN A 154 -0.80 1.15 18.29
#